data_f6cd58f08d93a357a77892e21f9dff73
#
_entry.id   f6cd58f08d93a357a77892e21f9dff73
#
_cell.length_a   1.000
_cell.length_b   1.000
_cell.length_c   1.000
_cell.angle_alpha   90.00
_cell.angle_beta   90.00
_cell.angle_gamma   90.00
#
_symmetry.space_group_name_H-M   'P 1'
#
loop_
_entity.id
_entity.type
_entity.pdbx_description
1 polymer ?
#
loop_
_entity_poly.entity_id
_entity_poly.type
_entity_poly.pdbx_seq_one_letter_code
_entity_poly.pdbx_strand_id
1 'polypeptide(L)'
;VVISGLAAGIDRVAHEAAMAAGGRTIAVIGTSLDRAYPKDHAALQARIAEDHLVVSPFAAGTPMSAWHFPKRNRLMAHLAQATVLIEAGATSGTRHQVSACAALGRQVFAPVHLLEQLDWLQSAKVRPHLQAWRTHEEAVQLVLEALPIERTASHS
;
A
#
# COMPACT_ATOMS: atom_id res chain seq x y z
N VAL A 1 7.82 2.31 7.88
CA VAL A 1 6.97 3.30 7.18
C VAL A 1 5.87 2.56 6.45
N VAL A 2 4.62 2.96 6.66
CA VAL A 2 3.46 2.43 5.92
C VAL A 2 3.21 3.30 4.69
N ILE A 3 3.04 2.69 3.51
CA ILE A 3 2.69 3.38 2.27
C ILE A 3 1.33 2.89 1.82
N SER A 4 0.37 3.77 1.65
CA SER A 4 -0.98 3.41 1.19
C SER A 4 -1.63 4.50 0.33
N GLY A 5 -2.77 4.19 -0.27
CA GLY A 5 -3.38 5.02 -1.31
C GLY A 5 -4.43 6.02 -0.83
N LEU A 6 -4.68 6.08 0.46
CA LEU A 6 -5.72 6.93 1.06
C LEU A 6 -7.15 6.65 0.54
N ALA A 7 -7.41 5.46 0.00
CA ALA A 7 -8.76 5.02 -0.35
C ALA A 7 -9.60 4.73 0.90
N ALA A 8 -10.92 4.58 0.73
CA ALA A 8 -11.79 4.14 1.81
C ALA A 8 -11.43 2.71 2.27
N GLY A 9 -11.69 2.39 3.54
CA GLY A 9 -11.43 1.08 4.12
C GLY A 9 -9.99 0.90 4.57
N ILE A 10 -9.32 -0.17 4.11
CA ILE A 10 -8.00 -0.61 4.58
C ILE A 10 -6.93 0.48 4.49
N ASP A 11 -6.89 1.27 3.41
CA ASP A 11 -5.89 2.32 3.25
C ASP A 11 -5.97 3.35 4.39
N ARG A 12 -7.19 3.80 4.71
CA ARG A 12 -7.42 4.72 5.82
C ARG A 12 -6.96 4.12 7.15
N VAL A 13 -7.39 2.91 7.45
CA VAL A 13 -7.04 2.21 8.71
C VAL A 13 -5.53 2.03 8.82
N ALA A 14 -4.84 1.70 7.73
CA ALA A 14 -3.39 1.54 7.71
C ALA A 14 -2.65 2.84 8.07
N HIS A 15 -3.09 4.00 7.52
CA HIS A 15 -2.54 5.30 7.89
C HIS A 15 -2.78 5.65 9.36
N GLU A 16 -4.04 5.53 9.81
CA GLU A 16 -4.44 5.84 11.18
C GLU A 16 -3.70 4.96 12.20
N ALA A 17 -3.58 3.65 11.95
CA ALA A 17 -2.85 2.71 12.81
C ALA A 17 -1.34 3.02 12.86
N ALA A 18 -0.72 3.34 11.73
CA ALA A 18 0.69 3.70 11.68
C ALA A 18 0.97 4.94 12.52
N MET A 19 0.14 5.97 12.42
CA MET A 19 0.26 7.20 13.21
C MET A 19 0.00 6.96 14.70
N ALA A 20 -1.03 6.17 15.03
CA ALA A 20 -1.37 5.84 16.42
C ALA A 20 -0.24 5.06 17.14
N ALA A 21 0.52 4.26 16.39
CA ALA A 21 1.68 3.53 16.88
C ALA A 21 2.97 4.38 16.92
N GLY A 22 2.90 5.69 16.70
CA GLY A 22 4.08 6.57 16.63
C GLY A 22 4.97 6.34 15.41
N GLY A 23 4.48 5.59 14.41
CA GLY A 23 5.17 5.32 13.17
C GLY A 23 4.99 6.43 12.13
N ARG A 24 5.60 6.23 10.96
CA ARG A 24 5.47 7.16 9.82
C ARG A 24 4.65 6.55 8.71
N THR A 25 3.94 7.42 7.96
CA THR A 25 3.14 6.98 6.83
C THR A 25 3.34 7.87 5.60
N ILE A 26 3.14 7.29 4.42
CA ILE A 26 3.17 8.00 3.14
C ILE A 26 1.85 7.72 2.42
N ALA A 27 1.06 8.77 2.18
CA ALA A 27 -0.12 8.67 1.35
C ALA A 27 0.24 8.96 -0.11
N VAL A 28 0.07 7.97 -0.99
CA VAL A 28 0.24 8.16 -2.43
C VAL A 28 -1.16 8.31 -3.03
N ILE A 29 -1.52 9.51 -3.47
CA ILE A 29 -2.89 9.81 -3.89
C ILE A 29 -3.08 9.74 -5.40
N GLY A 30 -4.31 9.41 -5.83
CA GLY A 30 -4.71 9.33 -7.24
C GLY A 30 -5.26 10.66 -7.81
N THR A 31 -5.13 11.74 -7.05
CA THR A 31 -5.53 13.10 -7.42
C THR A 31 -4.33 14.02 -7.36
N SER A 32 -4.45 15.25 -7.86
CA SER A 32 -3.48 16.32 -7.56
C SER A 32 -3.51 16.68 -6.06
N LEU A 33 -2.43 17.28 -5.54
CA LEU A 33 -2.27 17.59 -4.10
C LEU A 33 -3.32 18.56 -3.56
N ASP A 34 -3.89 19.41 -4.41
CA ASP A 34 -4.94 20.37 -4.10
C ASP A 34 -6.35 19.74 -3.99
N ARG A 35 -6.46 18.44 -4.14
CA ARG A 35 -7.74 17.71 -4.12
C ARG A 35 -7.68 16.46 -3.25
N ALA A 36 -8.65 16.32 -2.34
CA ALA A 36 -8.86 15.09 -1.59
C ALA A 36 -9.89 14.17 -2.26
N TYR A 37 -9.59 12.86 -2.29
CA TYR A 37 -10.50 11.82 -2.74
C TYR A 37 -10.25 10.50 -1.95
N PRO A 38 -11.28 9.92 -1.30
CA PRO A 38 -12.65 10.47 -1.14
C PRO A 38 -12.65 11.83 -0.39
N LYS A 39 -13.69 12.62 -0.59
CA LYS A 39 -13.78 13.96 0.06
C LYS A 39 -13.74 13.87 1.59
N ASP A 40 -14.31 12.82 2.15
CA ASP A 40 -14.36 12.56 3.60
C ASP A 40 -12.96 12.30 4.20
N HIS A 41 -11.95 12.04 3.37
CA HIS A 41 -10.56 11.87 3.79
C HIS A 41 -9.74 13.18 3.75
N ALA A 42 -10.36 14.33 3.47
CA ALA A 42 -9.65 15.62 3.39
C ALA A 42 -8.90 15.95 4.68
N ALA A 43 -9.53 15.75 5.84
CA ALA A 43 -8.89 15.98 7.13
C ALA A 43 -7.71 15.03 7.39
N LEU A 44 -7.84 13.75 7.03
CA LEU A 44 -6.76 12.78 7.13
C LEU A 44 -5.62 13.10 6.16
N GLN A 45 -5.92 13.49 4.92
CA GLN A 45 -4.90 13.93 3.96
C GLN A 45 -4.13 15.15 4.47
N ALA A 46 -4.83 16.15 5.04
CA ALA A 46 -4.20 17.34 5.60
C ALA A 46 -3.26 16.98 6.76
N ARG A 47 -3.71 16.14 7.69
CA ARG A 47 -2.90 15.66 8.81
C ARG A 47 -1.65 14.92 8.35
N ILE A 48 -1.79 14.04 7.35
CA ILE A 48 -0.64 13.30 6.78
C ILE A 48 0.32 14.29 6.07
N ALA A 49 -0.20 15.32 5.42
CA ALA A 49 0.64 16.33 4.76
C ALA A 49 1.42 17.20 5.76
N GLU A 50 0.88 17.44 6.95
CA GLU A 50 1.51 18.23 8.01
C GLU A 50 2.59 17.43 8.75
N ASP A 51 2.27 16.20 9.19
CA ASP A 51 3.11 15.42 10.11
C ASP A 51 3.97 14.34 9.39
N HIS A 52 3.63 13.99 8.14
CA HIS A 52 4.20 12.87 7.41
C HIS A 52 4.47 13.23 5.95
N LEU A 53 3.98 12.44 4.97
CA LEU A 53 4.21 12.71 3.54
C LEU A 53 2.98 12.36 2.70
N VAL A 54 2.55 13.29 1.85
CA VAL A 54 1.60 13.04 0.76
C VAL A 54 2.33 13.18 -0.58
N VAL A 55 2.17 12.19 -1.44
CA VAL A 55 2.81 12.13 -2.78
C VAL A 55 1.72 12.00 -3.84
N SER A 56 1.84 12.80 -4.90
CA SER A 56 0.99 12.67 -6.09
C SER A 56 1.84 12.67 -7.36
N PRO A 57 1.59 11.75 -8.32
CA PRO A 57 2.21 11.81 -9.64
C PRO A 57 1.50 12.77 -10.60
N PHE A 58 0.56 13.60 -10.10
CA PHE A 58 -0.26 14.51 -10.92
C PHE A 58 -0.03 15.96 -10.50
N ALA A 59 0.15 16.83 -11.49
CA ALA A 59 0.31 18.27 -11.27
C ALA A 59 -0.97 18.89 -10.66
N ALA A 60 -0.80 20.01 -9.95
CA ALA A 60 -1.93 20.78 -9.42
C ALA A 60 -2.92 21.12 -10.53
N GLY A 61 -4.22 21.09 -10.21
CA GLY A 61 -5.29 21.37 -11.15
C GLY A 61 -5.59 20.23 -12.16
N THR A 62 -4.87 19.11 -12.15
CA THR A 62 -5.15 17.98 -13.04
C THR A 62 -6.55 17.42 -12.78
N PRO A 63 -7.44 17.35 -13.79
CA PRO A 63 -8.76 16.74 -13.63
C PRO A 63 -8.65 15.27 -13.22
N MET A 64 -9.48 14.84 -12.26
CA MET A 64 -9.49 13.45 -11.82
C MET A 64 -9.96 12.51 -12.92
N SER A 65 -9.27 11.37 -13.08
CA SER A 65 -9.62 10.32 -14.04
C SER A 65 -9.44 8.93 -13.44
N ALA A 66 -10.24 7.97 -13.85
CA ALA A 66 -10.19 6.60 -13.36
C ALA A 66 -8.82 5.93 -13.59
N TRP A 67 -8.10 6.27 -14.66
CA TRP A 67 -6.77 5.72 -14.96
C TRP A 67 -5.66 6.22 -14.00
N HIS A 68 -5.92 7.27 -13.22
CA HIS A 68 -5.00 7.77 -12.21
C HIS A 68 -4.74 6.73 -11.10
N PHE A 69 -5.76 5.97 -10.71
CA PHE A 69 -5.64 4.99 -9.62
C PHE A 69 -4.70 3.84 -9.96
N PRO A 70 -4.77 3.18 -11.13
CA PRO A 70 -3.76 2.22 -11.55
C PRO A 70 -2.35 2.80 -11.64
N LYS A 71 -2.18 4.04 -12.12
CA LYS A 71 -0.88 4.72 -12.18
C LYS A 71 -0.32 4.97 -10.79
N ARG A 72 -1.16 5.45 -9.86
CA ARG A 72 -0.82 5.64 -8.45
C ARG A 72 -0.38 4.31 -7.80
N ASN A 73 -1.13 3.22 -8.04
CA ASN A 73 -0.82 1.91 -7.47
C ASN A 73 0.54 1.37 -7.93
N ARG A 74 0.94 1.63 -9.17
CA ARG A 74 2.30 1.32 -9.65
C ARG A 74 3.34 2.14 -8.91
N LEU A 75 3.10 3.42 -8.68
CA LEU A 75 4.02 4.27 -7.92
C LEU A 75 4.20 3.75 -6.49
N MET A 76 3.12 3.34 -5.80
CA MET A 76 3.22 2.70 -4.49
C MET A 76 4.13 1.47 -4.52
N ALA A 77 3.98 0.60 -5.53
CA ALA A 77 4.83 -0.57 -5.68
C ALA A 77 6.32 -0.20 -5.87
N HIS A 78 6.63 0.89 -6.55
CA HIS A 78 8.02 1.37 -6.71
C HIS A 78 8.61 1.96 -5.43
N LEU A 79 7.80 2.60 -4.62
CA LEU A 79 8.24 3.19 -3.34
C LEU A 79 8.36 2.17 -2.20
N ALA A 80 7.54 1.11 -2.22
CA ALA A 80 7.48 0.11 -1.16
C ALA A 80 8.54 -0.99 -1.35
N GLN A 81 9.04 -1.58 -0.26
CA GLN A 81 9.92 -2.75 -0.29
C GLN A 81 9.13 -4.05 -0.48
N ALA A 82 7.88 -4.07 -0.02
CA ALA A 82 6.95 -5.19 -0.18
C ALA A 82 5.50 -4.68 -0.26
N THR A 83 4.58 -5.52 -0.68
CA THR A 83 3.13 -5.24 -0.65
C THR A 83 2.44 -6.23 0.28
N VAL A 84 1.71 -5.72 1.27
CA VAL A 84 0.82 -6.51 2.12
C VAL A 84 -0.61 -6.31 1.63
N LEU A 85 -1.21 -7.38 1.15
CA LEU A 85 -2.57 -7.40 0.63
C LEU A 85 -3.50 -7.91 1.74
N ILE A 86 -4.42 -7.08 2.20
CA ILE A 86 -5.38 -7.44 3.25
C ILE A 86 -6.69 -7.90 2.63
N GLU A 87 -7.16 -7.15 1.63
CA GLU A 87 -8.43 -7.38 0.95
C GLU A 87 -8.31 -7.00 -0.53
N ALA A 88 -8.92 -7.78 -1.39
CA ALA A 88 -9.04 -7.47 -2.82
C ALA A 88 -10.19 -8.26 -3.45
N GLY A 89 -10.79 -7.70 -4.49
CA GLY A 89 -11.74 -8.39 -5.37
C GLY A 89 -11.12 -8.78 -6.71
N ALA A 90 -11.86 -9.55 -7.51
CA ALA A 90 -11.42 -10.03 -8.83
C ALA A 90 -11.04 -8.88 -9.78
N THR A 91 -11.73 -7.75 -9.71
CA THR A 91 -11.51 -6.55 -10.54
C THR A 91 -10.78 -5.43 -9.81
N SER A 92 -10.22 -5.71 -8.64
CA SER A 92 -9.54 -4.70 -7.81
C SER A 92 -8.35 -4.06 -8.53
N GLY A 93 -8.23 -2.73 -8.38
CA GLY A 93 -7.06 -1.97 -8.81
C GLY A 93 -5.75 -2.41 -8.13
N THR A 94 -5.84 -3.09 -6.98
CA THR A 94 -4.72 -3.69 -6.24
C THR A 94 -3.94 -4.70 -7.10
N ARG A 95 -4.59 -5.36 -8.07
CA ARG A 95 -3.92 -6.24 -9.05
C ARG A 95 -2.77 -5.53 -9.77
N HIS A 96 -2.92 -4.25 -10.10
CA HIS A 96 -1.86 -3.47 -10.75
C HIS A 96 -0.66 -3.23 -9.82
N GLN A 97 -0.90 -2.99 -8.54
CA GLN A 97 0.14 -2.83 -7.54
C GLN A 97 0.91 -4.13 -7.32
N VAL A 98 0.19 -5.24 -7.10
CA VAL A 98 0.78 -6.58 -6.90
C VAL A 98 1.61 -7.00 -8.12
N SER A 99 1.07 -6.81 -9.32
CA SER A 99 1.78 -7.13 -10.56
C SER A 99 3.04 -6.28 -10.75
N ALA A 100 3.01 -5.00 -10.35
CA ALA A 100 4.19 -4.13 -10.39
C ALA A 100 5.22 -4.52 -9.33
N CYS A 101 4.77 -4.85 -8.10
CA CYS A 101 5.62 -5.34 -7.02
C CYS A 101 6.39 -6.61 -7.44
N ALA A 102 5.68 -7.60 -7.99
CA ALA A 102 6.29 -8.83 -8.49
C ALA A 102 7.27 -8.59 -9.65
N ALA A 103 6.96 -7.65 -10.55
CA ALA A 103 7.86 -7.27 -11.65
C ALA A 103 9.18 -6.63 -11.16
N LEU A 104 9.17 -6.06 -9.97
CA LEU A 104 10.35 -5.50 -9.30
C LEU A 104 11.10 -6.54 -8.44
N GLY A 105 10.68 -7.81 -8.46
CA GLY A 105 11.26 -8.86 -7.63
C GLY A 105 10.95 -8.73 -6.14
N ARG A 106 9.93 -7.93 -5.77
CA ARG A 106 9.59 -7.64 -4.38
C ARG A 106 8.54 -8.60 -3.85
N GLN A 107 8.56 -8.84 -2.53
CA GLN A 107 7.62 -9.74 -1.88
C GLN A 107 6.19 -9.19 -1.83
N VAL A 108 5.24 -10.10 -2.00
CA VAL A 108 3.81 -9.86 -1.83
C VAL A 108 3.31 -10.80 -0.73
N PHE A 109 2.63 -10.25 0.25
CA PHE A 109 2.03 -11.00 1.35
C PHE A 109 0.52 -10.94 1.22
N ALA A 110 -0.17 -12.07 1.33
CA ALA A 110 -1.61 -12.14 1.21
C ALA A 110 -2.22 -13.22 2.12
N PRO A 111 -3.45 -13.03 2.64
CA PRO A 111 -4.12 -14.07 3.40
C PRO A 111 -4.51 -15.25 2.47
N VAL A 112 -4.42 -16.48 2.99
CA VAL A 112 -4.65 -17.72 2.22
C VAL A 112 -5.98 -17.71 1.48
N HIS A 113 -7.06 -17.20 2.09
CA HIS A 113 -8.37 -17.18 1.45
C HIS A 113 -8.41 -16.37 0.14
N LEU A 114 -7.58 -15.33 0.01
CA LEU A 114 -7.50 -14.57 -1.25
C LEU A 114 -6.81 -15.36 -2.36
N LEU A 115 -5.90 -16.27 -2.03
CA LEU A 115 -5.26 -17.15 -3.02
C LEU A 115 -6.25 -18.12 -3.64
N GLU A 116 -7.26 -18.54 -2.88
CA GLU A 116 -8.33 -19.43 -3.34
C GLU A 116 -9.37 -18.70 -4.18
N GLN A 117 -9.54 -17.41 -3.96
CA GLN A 117 -10.57 -16.59 -4.61
C GLN A 117 -10.08 -15.82 -5.84
N LEU A 118 -8.77 -15.58 -5.95
CA LEU A 118 -8.20 -14.65 -6.93
C LEU A 118 -7.14 -15.32 -7.81
N ASP A 119 -7.54 -15.83 -8.97
CA ASP A 119 -6.66 -16.51 -9.93
C ASP A 119 -5.43 -15.68 -10.32
N TRP A 120 -5.54 -14.36 -10.35
CA TRP A 120 -4.43 -13.49 -10.71
C TRP A 120 -3.28 -13.49 -9.68
N LEU A 121 -3.54 -13.89 -8.42
CA LEU A 121 -2.49 -14.15 -7.42
C LEU A 121 -1.70 -15.42 -7.74
N GLN A 122 -2.30 -16.38 -8.39
CA GLN A 122 -1.67 -17.65 -8.79
C GLN A 122 -0.90 -17.56 -10.12
N SER A 123 -0.93 -16.38 -10.77
CA SER A 123 -0.24 -16.20 -12.05
C SER A 123 1.26 -16.46 -11.93
N ALA A 124 1.89 -17.00 -12.98
CA ALA A 124 3.32 -17.29 -13.04
C ALA A 124 4.21 -16.08 -12.72
N LYS A 125 3.71 -14.86 -12.92
CA LYS A 125 4.41 -13.62 -12.61
C LYS A 125 4.40 -13.28 -11.12
N VAL A 126 3.29 -13.54 -10.43
CA VAL A 126 3.08 -13.15 -9.02
C VAL A 126 3.50 -14.26 -8.07
N ARG A 127 3.17 -15.49 -8.39
CA ARG A 127 3.35 -16.67 -7.54
C ARG A 127 4.76 -16.84 -6.95
N PRO A 128 5.86 -16.61 -7.66
CA PRO A 128 7.21 -16.73 -7.12
C PRO A 128 7.55 -15.74 -6.01
N HIS A 129 6.82 -14.61 -5.94
CA HIS A 129 7.03 -13.53 -4.98
C HIS A 129 5.99 -13.51 -3.86
N LEU A 130 5.03 -14.46 -3.87
CA LEU A 130 3.89 -14.48 -2.98
C LEU A 130 4.14 -15.37 -1.76
N GLN A 131 3.94 -14.81 -0.59
CA GLN A 131 3.87 -15.53 0.68
C GLN A 131 2.47 -15.36 1.29
N ALA A 132 1.91 -16.47 1.78
CA ALA A 132 0.56 -16.48 2.31
C ALA A 132 0.56 -16.69 3.83
N TRP A 133 -0.39 -16.06 4.52
CA TRP A 133 -0.62 -16.23 5.94
C TRP A 133 -2.04 -16.71 6.26
N ARG A 134 -2.22 -17.33 7.43
CA ARG A 134 -3.52 -17.74 7.96
C ARG A 134 -3.96 -16.89 9.15
N THR A 135 -3.00 -16.45 9.97
CA THR A 135 -3.27 -15.61 11.16
C THR A 135 -2.53 -14.27 11.06
N HIS A 136 -2.98 -13.29 11.85
CA HIS A 136 -2.34 -11.99 11.90
C HIS A 136 -0.90 -12.06 12.42
N GLU A 137 -0.63 -12.98 13.35
CA GLU A 137 0.70 -13.24 13.91
C GLU A 137 1.65 -13.75 12.82
N GLU A 138 1.20 -14.71 11.99
CA GLU A 138 1.96 -15.16 10.81
C GLU A 138 2.26 -13.99 9.84
N ALA A 139 1.27 -13.14 9.58
CA ALA A 139 1.46 -11.98 8.69
C ALA A 139 2.56 -11.05 9.22
N VAL A 140 2.53 -10.74 10.51
CA VAL A 140 3.55 -9.89 11.15
C VAL A 140 4.93 -10.55 11.06
N GLN A 141 5.03 -11.84 11.38
CA GLN A 141 6.28 -12.58 11.33
C GLN A 141 6.91 -12.59 9.93
N LEU A 142 6.13 -12.95 8.91
CA LEU A 142 6.58 -12.98 7.52
C LEU A 142 7.09 -11.61 7.04
N VAL A 143 6.38 -10.54 7.39
CA VAL A 143 6.79 -9.18 7.02
C VAL A 143 8.08 -8.78 7.72
N LEU A 144 8.24 -9.10 9.02
CA LEU A 144 9.43 -8.77 9.78
C LEU A 144 10.67 -9.56 9.30
N GLU A 145 10.49 -10.82 8.90
CA GLU A 145 11.57 -11.66 8.35
C GLU A 145 12.04 -11.20 6.96
N ALA A 146 11.09 -10.73 6.15
CA ALA A 146 11.38 -10.34 4.77
C ALA A 146 11.93 -8.91 4.61
N LEU A 147 11.67 -8.03 5.58
CA LEU A 147 12.12 -6.65 5.53
C LEU A 147 13.31 -6.45 6.47
N PRO A 148 14.47 -5.96 5.98
CA PRO A 148 15.58 -5.62 6.83
C PRO A 148 15.15 -4.51 7.81
N ILE A 149 14.99 -4.85 9.07
CA ILE A 149 14.79 -3.88 10.13
C ILE A 149 16.18 -3.33 10.46
N GLU A 150 16.49 -2.14 9.97
CA GLU A 150 17.60 -1.38 10.54
C GLU A 150 17.24 -1.10 12.00
N ARG A 151 17.80 -1.89 12.91
CA ARG A 151 17.82 -1.54 14.33
C ARG A 151 18.66 -0.27 14.42
N THR A 152 17.99 0.87 14.54
CA THR A 152 18.67 2.10 14.96
C THR A 152 19.40 1.76 16.26
N ALA A 153 20.74 1.71 16.19
CA ALA A 153 21.57 1.64 17.36
C ALA A 153 21.18 2.81 18.25
N SER A 154 20.65 2.52 19.44
CA SER A 154 20.43 3.51 20.48
C SER A 154 21.78 4.16 20.75
N HIS A 155 21.95 5.38 20.34
CA HIS A 155 23.06 6.20 20.78
C HIS A 155 22.83 6.48 22.27
N SER A 156 23.62 5.79 23.07
CA SER A 156 23.79 6.06 24.52
C SER A 156 24.49 7.38 24.74
#